data_0484537878a6fc9427594b397029c59d
#
_entry.id   0484537878a6fc9427594b397029c59d
#
_cell.length_a   1.000
_cell.length_b   1.000
_cell.length_c   1.000
_cell.angle_alpha   90.00
_cell.angle_beta   90.00
_cell.angle_gamma   90.00
#
_symmetry.space_group_name_H-M   'P 1'
#
loop_
_entity.id
_entity.type
_entity.pdbx_description
1 polymer ?
#
loop_
_entity_poly.entity_id
_entity_poly.type
_entity_poly.pdbx_seq_one_letter_code
_entity_poly.pdbx_strand_id
1 'polypeptide(L)'
;MKYALDCKDSFENSFIFWLTRYVKFKLSSLSNKELRDPKALASVNFALSREIKNIDQLDGLVKSARNAGLTGINTYFNPLKKIYETLKFYELESLKQIDEELLSEVLASVTGGLSDASKKNYRISAINFFAFLDKQNEEDGKAHVFDIGLKNWGGVGGARGQKLPEFMSEDEVKRFLEAIENADFKSNANRNRLIIKIIIFTGIRVSEALSLKRKDIAEDGELYVIRIRGKGNKYRVVMI
;
A
#
# COMPACT_ATOMS: atom_id res chain seq x y z
N MET A 1 19.18 14.33 -11.77
CA MET A 1 20.55 14.29 -11.21
C MET A 1 20.79 12.86 -10.78
N LYS A 2 21.85 12.24 -11.29
CA LYS A 2 22.27 10.88 -10.96
C LYS A 2 23.30 10.92 -9.83
N TYR A 3 23.45 9.83 -9.11
CA TYR A 3 24.35 9.69 -7.96
C TYR A 3 25.02 8.32 -7.98
N ALA A 4 26.22 8.21 -7.39
CA ALA A 4 26.83 6.92 -7.13
C ALA A 4 25.94 6.06 -6.23
N LEU A 5 25.96 4.74 -6.38
CA LEU A 5 25.18 3.84 -5.53
C LEU A 5 25.59 3.99 -4.07
N ASP A 6 26.88 3.93 -3.81
CA ASP A 6 27.45 4.07 -2.48
C ASP A 6 27.83 5.54 -2.24
N CYS A 7 26.79 6.40 -2.25
CA CYS A 7 26.97 7.85 -2.17
C CYS A 7 27.09 8.37 -0.73
N LYS A 8 27.08 7.49 0.26
CA LYS A 8 27.24 7.76 1.68
C LYS A 8 28.36 6.91 2.28
N ASP A 9 28.71 7.21 3.52
CA ASP A 9 29.80 6.60 4.30
C ASP A 9 29.56 5.14 4.73
N SER A 10 28.35 4.63 4.54
CA SER A 10 28.00 3.24 4.85
C SER A 10 26.91 2.72 3.91
N PHE A 11 26.80 1.38 3.81
CA PHE A 11 25.70 0.70 3.14
C PHE A 11 24.34 1.20 3.63
N GLU A 12 24.15 1.24 4.95
CA GLU A 12 22.90 1.64 5.58
C GLU A 12 22.48 3.05 5.17
N ASN A 13 23.42 4.01 5.23
CA ASN A 13 23.16 5.40 4.88
C ASN A 13 22.90 5.56 3.39
N SER A 14 23.61 4.82 2.53
CA SER A 14 23.38 4.79 1.09
C SER A 14 22.00 4.18 0.76
N PHE A 15 21.60 3.09 1.42
CA PHE A 15 20.27 2.50 1.23
C PHE A 15 19.16 3.47 1.65
N ILE A 16 19.28 4.12 2.83
CA ILE A 16 18.31 5.12 3.31
C ILE A 16 18.22 6.31 2.35
N PHE A 17 19.34 6.78 1.82
CA PHE A 17 19.37 7.83 0.80
C PHE A 17 18.52 7.44 -0.41
N TRP A 18 18.75 6.25 -0.97
CA TRP A 18 18.03 5.76 -2.14
C TRP A 18 16.56 5.49 -1.85
N LEU A 19 16.25 4.92 -0.68
CA LEU A 19 14.88 4.70 -0.27
C LEU A 19 14.11 6.02 -0.11
N THR A 20 14.75 7.05 0.45
CA THR A 20 14.19 8.40 0.57
C THR A 20 13.85 8.98 -0.81
N ARG A 21 14.76 8.87 -1.79
CA ARG A 21 14.51 9.31 -3.17
C ARG A 21 13.38 8.55 -3.83
N TYR A 22 13.32 7.24 -3.60
CA TYR A 22 12.25 6.40 -4.12
C TYR A 22 10.89 6.76 -3.51
N VAL A 23 10.83 6.96 -2.20
CA VAL A 23 9.62 7.44 -1.51
C VAL A 23 9.17 8.78 -2.10
N LYS A 24 10.08 9.73 -2.27
CA LYS A 24 9.79 11.03 -2.87
C LYS A 24 9.24 10.89 -4.30
N PHE A 25 9.85 10.04 -5.11
CA PHE A 25 9.37 9.70 -6.46
C PHE A 25 7.96 9.09 -6.43
N LYS A 26 7.71 8.15 -5.52
CA LYS A 26 6.38 7.54 -5.37
C LYS A 26 5.33 8.54 -4.91
N LEU A 27 5.65 9.44 -3.99
CA LEU A 27 4.73 10.49 -3.54
C LEU A 27 4.27 11.38 -4.70
N SER A 28 5.17 11.70 -5.63
CA SER A 28 4.82 12.50 -6.81
C SER A 28 3.99 11.76 -7.86
N SER A 29 4.05 10.42 -7.87
CA SER A 29 3.36 9.56 -8.85
C SER A 29 2.06 8.93 -8.36
N LEU A 30 1.76 8.99 -7.06
CA LEU A 30 0.52 8.48 -6.50
C LEU A 30 -0.67 9.32 -6.95
N SER A 31 -1.71 8.66 -7.46
CA SER A 31 -2.96 9.34 -7.77
C SER A 31 -3.68 9.74 -6.48
N ASN A 32 -3.86 11.03 -6.29
CA ASN A 32 -4.52 11.59 -5.13
C ASN A 32 -6.02 11.70 -5.40
N LYS A 33 -6.80 10.81 -4.82
CA LYS A 33 -8.26 10.93 -4.88
C LYS A 33 -8.81 12.02 -3.97
N GLU A 34 -8.25 12.11 -2.77
CA GLU A 34 -8.61 13.12 -1.78
C GLU A 34 -7.38 13.43 -0.94
N LEU A 35 -6.70 14.51 -1.28
CA LEU A 35 -5.67 15.05 -0.43
C LEU A 35 -6.36 15.76 0.74
N ARG A 36 -6.21 15.22 1.94
CA ARG A 36 -6.84 15.74 3.17
C ARG A 36 -6.12 16.97 3.70
N ASP A 37 -4.79 16.95 3.62
CA ASP A 37 -3.94 18.02 4.11
C ASP A 37 -2.80 18.33 3.14
N PRO A 38 -2.99 19.30 2.21
CA PRO A 38 -1.95 19.72 1.27
C PRO A 38 -0.72 20.34 1.95
N LYS A 39 -0.91 21.04 3.10
CA LYS A 39 0.19 21.68 3.82
C LYS A 39 1.10 20.65 4.48
N ALA A 40 0.51 19.62 5.12
CA ALA A 40 1.26 18.51 5.67
C ALA A 40 2.07 17.79 4.58
N LEU A 41 1.49 17.57 3.39
CA LEU A 41 2.21 16.95 2.28
C LEU A 41 3.36 17.83 1.77
N ALA A 42 3.18 19.13 1.68
CA ALA A 42 4.25 20.06 1.30
C ALA A 42 5.42 19.99 2.31
N SER A 43 5.10 19.95 3.61
CA SER A 43 6.10 19.78 4.68
C SER A 43 6.85 18.47 4.57
N VAL A 44 6.16 17.36 4.27
CA VAL A 44 6.79 16.04 4.03
C VAL A 44 7.72 16.10 2.82
N ASN A 45 7.29 16.66 1.69
CA ASN A 45 8.13 16.78 0.50
C ASN A 45 9.38 17.63 0.76
N PHE A 46 9.24 18.70 1.53
CA PHE A 46 10.37 19.53 1.94
C PHE A 46 11.34 18.75 2.84
N ALA A 47 10.82 18.01 3.83
CA ALA A 47 11.64 17.19 4.71
C ALA A 47 12.39 16.08 3.94
N LEU A 48 11.75 15.41 2.98
CA LEU A 48 12.37 14.42 2.10
C LEU A 48 13.41 14.99 1.13
N SER A 49 13.51 16.31 1.02
CA SER A 49 14.55 16.99 0.23
C SER A 49 15.80 17.27 1.06
N ARG A 50 15.73 17.08 2.38
CA ARG A 50 16.85 17.19 3.31
C ARG A 50 17.44 15.81 3.58
N GLU A 51 18.55 15.80 4.31
CA GLU A 51 19.18 14.56 4.73
C GLU A 51 18.32 13.83 5.76
N ILE A 52 18.04 12.57 5.50
CA ILE A 52 17.33 11.64 6.39
C ILE A 52 18.39 10.74 7.04
N LYS A 53 18.45 10.75 8.36
CA LYS A 53 19.53 10.11 9.12
C LYS A 53 19.28 8.62 9.39
N ASN A 54 18.02 8.20 9.46
CA ASN A 54 17.67 6.82 9.79
C ASN A 54 16.28 6.43 9.26
N ILE A 55 16.01 5.15 9.32
CA ILE A 55 14.76 4.57 8.80
C ILE A 55 13.54 5.03 9.59
N ASP A 56 13.66 5.31 10.88
CA ASP A 56 12.53 5.73 11.72
C ASP A 56 12.08 7.15 11.38
N GLN A 57 13.02 8.04 11.08
CA GLN A 57 12.71 9.37 10.57
C GLN A 57 11.95 9.28 9.24
N LEU A 58 12.39 8.41 8.32
CA LEU A 58 11.71 8.20 7.04
C LEU A 58 10.32 7.59 7.24
N ASP A 59 10.17 6.62 8.14
CA ASP A 59 8.87 6.01 8.48
C ASP A 59 7.89 7.05 9.05
N GLY A 60 8.36 7.95 9.91
CA GLY A 60 7.56 9.07 10.42
C GLY A 60 7.02 9.97 9.29
N LEU A 61 7.87 10.30 8.30
CA LEU A 61 7.46 11.09 7.13
C LEU A 61 6.46 10.35 6.24
N VAL A 62 6.65 9.05 6.03
CA VAL A 62 5.71 8.19 5.29
C VAL A 62 4.36 8.12 6.00
N LYS A 63 4.33 7.98 7.33
CA LYS A 63 3.09 8.04 8.13
C LYS A 63 2.39 9.38 7.97
N SER A 64 3.14 10.48 8.00
CA SER A 64 2.59 11.83 7.80
C SER A 64 1.99 12.00 6.40
N ALA A 65 2.67 11.51 5.35
CA ALA A 65 2.15 11.51 3.98
C ALA A 65 0.86 10.68 3.84
N ARG A 66 0.81 9.51 4.47
CA ARG A 66 -0.39 8.67 4.52
C ARG A 66 -1.56 9.40 5.19
N ASN A 67 -1.31 10.04 6.33
CA ASN A 67 -2.34 10.78 7.07
C ASN A 67 -2.83 11.99 6.28
N ALA A 68 -1.97 12.63 5.50
CA ALA A 68 -2.32 13.70 4.57
C ALA A 68 -3.19 13.24 3.38
N GLY A 69 -3.40 11.93 3.20
CA GLY A 69 -4.28 11.36 2.18
C GLY A 69 -3.61 10.40 1.19
N LEU A 70 -2.28 10.29 1.19
CA LEU A 70 -1.53 9.40 0.29
C LEU A 70 -1.46 7.96 0.84
N THR A 71 -2.61 7.34 1.06
CA THR A 71 -2.72 6.02 1.72
C THR A 71 -1.96 4.90 1.02
N GLY A 72 -1.75 5.01 -0.30
CA GLY A 72 -1.02 4.01 -1.10
C GLY A 72 0.49 3.96 -0.86
N ILE A 73 1.09 4.95 -0.19
CA ILE A 73 2.54 5.01 0.00
C ILE A 73 3.09 3.82 0.79
N ASN A 74 2.33 3.32 1.77
CA ASN A 74 2.74 2.19 2.60
C ASN A 74 2.92 0.90 1.79
N THR A 75 2.20 0.74 0.68
CA THR A 75 2.34 -0.44 -0.20
C THR A 75 3.74 -0.53 -0.80
N TYR A 76 4.39 0.62 -1.02
CA TYR A 76 5.75 0.69 -1.55
C TYR A 76 6.80 0.71 -0.45
N PHE A 77 6.54 1.43 0.64
CA PHE A 77 7.53 1.65 1.69
C PHE A 77 7.70 0.47 2.64
N ASN A 78 6.60 -0.10 3.17
CA ASN A 78 6.67 -1.14 4.20
C ASN A 78 7.44 -2.39 3.78
N PRO A 79 7.26 -2.94 2.55
CA PRO A 79 8.09 -4.04 2.08
C PRO A 79 9.58 -3.70 2.06
N LEU A 80 9.93 -2.51 1.55
CA LEU A 80 11.33 -2.09 1.45
C LEU A 80 11.96 -1.80 2.80
N LYS A 81 11.20 -1.27 3.76
CA LYS A 81 11.65 -1.12 5.14
C LYS A 81 12.02 -2.48 5.73
N LYS A 82 11.19 -3.51 5.55
CA LYS A 82 11.46 -4.86 6.04
C LYS A 82 12.66 -5.50 5.37
N ILE A 83 12.81 -5.33 4.05
CA ILE A 83 13.97 -5.80 3.30
C ILE A 83 15.24 -5.13 3.84
N TYR A 84 15.23 -3.80 4.04
CA TYR A 84 16.35 -3.06 4.62
C TYR A 84 16.71 -3.57 6.02
N GLU A 85 15.73 -3.72 6.92
CA GLU A 85 15.93 -4.22 8.27
C GLU A 85 16.60 -5.61 8.28
N THR A 86 16.28 -6.46 7.30
CA THR A 86 16.89 -7.79 7.16
C THR A 86 18.26 -7.73 6.52
N LEU A 87 18.46 -6.91 5.48
CA LEU A 87 19.78 -6.75 4.84
C LEU A 87 20.88 -6.27 5.81
N LYS A 88 20.52 -5.56 6.87
CA LYS A 88 21.48 -5.14 7.93
C LYS A 88 22.19 -6.31 8.61
N PHE A 89 21.59 -7.50 8.64
CA PHE A 89 22.21 -8.69 9.22
C PHE A 89 23.28 -9.34 8.34
N TYR A 90 23.38 -8.90 7.06
CA TYR A 90 24.36 -9.44 6.11
C TYR A 90 25.68 -8.65 6.07
N GLU A 91 25.81 -7.61 6.90
CA GLU A 91 27.03 -6.80 7.05
C GLU A 91 27.61 -6.33 5.70
N LEU A 92 26.73 -5.88 4.80
CA LEU A 92 27.11 -5.43 3.48
C LEU A 92 27.87 -4.10 3.54
N GLU A 93 28.92 -3.99 2.75
CA GLU A 93 29.74 -2.76 2.62
C GLU A 93 29.21 -1.85 1.49
N SER A 94 28.60 -2.44 0.45
CA SER A 94 28.15 -1.75 -0.76
C SER A 94 26.79 -2.24 -1.22
N LEU A 95 25.98 -1.34 -1.78
CA LEU A 95 24.72 -1.70 -2.45
C LEU A 95 24.97 -2.62 -3.66
N LYS A 96 26.16 -2.56 -4.28
CA LYS A 96 26.54 -3.39 -5.42
C LYS A 96 26.63 -4.89 -5.08
N GLN A 97 26.71 -5.23 -3.80
CA GLN A 97 26.72 -6.63 -3.33
C GLN A 97 25.33 -7.29 -3.31
N ILE A 98 24.27 -6.50 -3.51
CA ILE A 98 22.91 -7.05 -3.58
C ILE A 98 22.68 -7.62 -4.97
N ASP A 99 22.54 -8.92 -5.05
CA ASP A 99 22.14 -9.65 -6.25
C ASP A 99 20.75 -10.31 -6.10
N GLU A 100 20.31 -11.01 -7.13
CA GLU A 100 19.02 -11.70 -7.14
C GLU A 100 18.96 -12.84 -6.11
N GLU A 101 20.07 -13.53 -5.86
CA GLU A 101 20.16 -14.66 -4.93
C GLU A 101 19.98 -14.17 -3.49
N LEU A 102 20.78 -13.20 -3.06
CA LEU A 102 20.66 -12.56 -1.75
C LEU A 102 19.26 -11.97 -1.53
N LEU A 103 18.74 -11.27 -2.53
CA LEU A 103 17.42 -10.69 -2.43
C LEU A 103 16.31 -11.74 -2.31
N SER A 104 16.47 -12.90 -2.96
CA SER A 104 15.54 -14.03 -2.85
C SER A 104 15.53 -14.63 -1.46
N GLU A 105 16.70 -14.78 -0.82
CA GLU A 105 16.82 -15.24 0.58
C GLU A 105 16.16 -14.26 1.56
N VAL A 106 16.45 -12.96 1.39
CA VAL A 106 15.85 -11.90 2.22
C VAL A 106 14.32 -11.91 2.06
N LEU A 107 13.82 -12.02 0.82
CA LEU A 107 12.39 -12.09 0.57
C LEU A 107 11.75 -13.35 1.18
N ALA A 108 12.41 -14.51 1.10
CA ALA A 108 11.92 -15.72 1.75
C ALA A 108 11.81 -15.53 3.27
N SER A 109 12.81 -14.93 3.89
CA SER A 109 12.83 -14.62 5.32
C SER A 109 11.70 -13.68 5.74
N VAL A 110 11.56 -12.52 5.08
CA VAL A 110 10.57 -11.50 5.48
C VAL A 110 9.13 -11.85 5.12
N THR A 111 8.91 -12.84 4.26
CA THR A 111 7.58 -13.20 3.77
C THR A 111 7.11 -14.60 4.19
N GLY A 112 7.87 -15.34 4.97
CA GLY A 112 7.62 -16.75 5.28
C GLY A 112 6.22 -17.07 5.79
N GLY A 113 5.61 -16.22 6.60
CA GLY A 113 4.26 -16.38 7.14
C GLY A 113 3.16 -15.61 6.39
N LEU A 114 3.47 -14.98 5.26
CA LEU A 114 2.53 -14.10 4.58
C LEU A 114 1.72 -14.82 3.49
N SER A 115 0.54 -14.26 3.17
CA SER A 115 -0.27 -14.71 2.04
C SER A 115 0.44 -14.47 0.70
N ASP A 116 0.09 -15.25 -0.34
CA ASP A 116 0.65 -15.10 -1.69
C ASP A 116 0.48 -13.68 -2.26
N ALA A 117 -0.65 -13.05 -1.98
CA ALA A 117 -0.88 -11.66 -2.38
C ALA A 117 0.12 -10.70 -1.73
N SER A 118 0.43 -10.90 -0.44
CA SER A 118 1.43 -10.12 0.28
C SER A 118 2.84 -10.39 -0.26
N LYS A 119 3.19 -11.67 -0.45
CA LYS A 119 4.47 -12.07 -1.06
C LYS A 119 4.67 -11.42 -2.42
N LYS A 120 3.64 -11.44 -3.27
CA LYS A 120 3.65 -10.76 -4.57
C LYS A 120 3.90 -9.26 -4.45
N ASN A 121 3.31 -8.61 -3.44
CA ASN A 121 3.53 -7.18 -3.19
C ASN A 121 4.99 -6.89 -2.80
N TYR A 122 5.60 -7.72 -1.94
CA TYR A 122 7.02 -7.59 -1.57
C TYR A 122 7.92 -7.72 -2.79
N ARG A 123 7.71 -8.77 -3.60
CA ARG A 123 8.44 -8.99 -4.85
C ARG A 123 8.35 -7.80 -5.79
N ILE A 124 7.14 -7.31 -6.07
CA ILE A 124 6.93 -6.18 -6.96
C ILE A 124 7.56 -4.90 -6.40
N SER A 125 7.51 -4.69 -5.09
CA SER A 125 8.13 -3.53 -4.45
C SER A 125 9.65 -3.57 -4.57
N ALA A 126 10.27 -4.73 -4.38
CA ALA A 126 11.71 -4.92 -4.55
C ALA A 126 12.13 -4.67 -6.00
N ILE A 127 11.51 -5.34 -6.98
CA ILE A 127 11.81 -5.16 -8.41
C ILE A 127 11.70 -3.68 -8.81
N ASN A 128 10.63 -3.01 -8.42
CA ASN A 128 10.43 -1.60 -8.75
C ASN A 128 11.46 -0.67 -8.09
N PHE A 129 11.93 -1.00 -6.91
CA PHE A 129 12.96 -0.22 -6.22
C PHE A 129 14.31 -0.36 -6.93
N PHE A 130 14.76 -1.59 -7.20
CA PHE A 130 16.03 -1.81 -7.90
C PHE A 130 16.00 -1.28 -9.33
N ALA A 131 14.89 -1.46 -10.06
CA ALA A 131 14.72 -0.84 -11.37
C ALA A 131 14.70 0.72 -11.31
N PHE A 132 14.33 1.33 -10.19
CA PHE A 132 14.49 2.76 -9.98
C PHE A 132 15.97 3.12 -9.75
N LEU A 133 16.71 2.32 -8.98
CA LEU A 133 18.15 2.50 -8.78
C LEU A 133 18.90 2.41 -10.12
N ASP A 134 18.64 1.38 -10.94
CA ASP A 134 19.25 1.20 -12.25
C ASP A 134 19.16 2.45 -13.14
N LYS A 135 18.03 3.15 -13.06
CA LYS A 135 17.77 4.36 -13.85
C LYS A 135 18.42 5.63 -13.28
N GLN A 136 18.69 5.65 -11.98
CA GLN A 136 19.05 6.87 -11.26
C GLN A 136 20.50 6.87 -10.77
N ASN A 137 21.17 5.72 -10.77
CA ASN A 137 22.57 5.65 -10.37
C ASN A 137 23.49 5.98 -11.54
N GLU A 138 24.63 6.60 -11.24
CA GLU A 138 25.75 6.81 -12.17
C GLU A 138 27.00 7.17 -11.37
N GLU A 139 28.10 6.52 -11.71
CA GLU A 139 29.42 6.79 -11.17
C GLU A 139 30.42 6.80 -12.33
N ASP A 140 31.17 7.85 -12.50
CA ASP A 140 32.15 8.04 -13.58
C ASP A 140 31.59 7.75 -14.99
N GLY A 141 30.35 8.20 -15.24
CA GLY A 141 29.67 8.01 -16.53
C GLY A 141 29.14 6.61 -16.77
N LYS A 142 29.24 5.71 -15.79
CA LYS A 142 28.70 4.34 -15.84
C LYS A 142 27.59 4.13 -14.82
N ALA A 143 26.53 3.44 -15.23
CA ALA A 143 25.49 3.00 -14.33
C ALA A 143 25.75 1.54 -13.91
N HIS A 144 25.54 1.22 -12.65
CA HIS A 144 25.41 -0.17 -12.21
C HIS A 144 24.01 -0.66 -12.53
N VAL A 145 23.88 -1.91 -13.01
CA VAL A 145 22.61 -2.54 -13.33
C VAL A 145 22.45 -3.79 -12.46
N PHE A 146 21.43 -3.81 -11.64
CA PHE A 146 21.14 -4.95 -10.76
C PHE A 146 20.53 -6.14 -11.51
N ASP A 147 19.79 -5.91 -12.61
CA ASP A 147 19.05 -6.92 -13.39
C ASP A 147 18.21 -7.89 -12.55
N ILE A 148 17.55 -7.36 -11.53
CA ILE A 148 16.73 -8.15 -10.60
C ILE A 148 15.35 -8.38 -11.18
N GLY A 149 15.05 -9.61 -11.57
CA GLY A 149 13.76 -10.03 -12.12
C GLY A 149 12.91 -10.90 -11.19
N LEU A 150 13.56 -11.66 -10.30
CA LEU A 150 12.93 -12.60 -9.37
C LEU A 150 11.93 -13.54 -10.07
N LYS A 151 12.25 -13.99 -11.29
CA LYS A 151 11.35 -14.81 -12.11
C LYS A 151 11.11 -16.19 -11.48
N ASN A 152 12.15 -16.75 -10.89
CA ASN A 152 12.14 -18.10 -10.29
C ASN A 152 11.87 -18.06 -8.77
N TRP A 153 11.57 -16.90 -8.21
CA TRP A 153 11.27 -16.82 -6.79
C TRP A 153 9.95 -17.55 -6.47
N GLY A 154 10.06 -18.71 -5.79
CA GLY A 154 9.00 -19.69 -5.57
C GLY A 154 7.89 -19.26 -4.61
N GLY A 155 7.89 -18.01 -4.14
CA GLY A 155 6.89 -17.47 -3.25
C GLY A 155 5.56 -17.09 -3.91
N VAL A 156 5.49 -17.17 -5.24
CA VAL A 156 4.28 -16.81 -6.01
C VAL A 156 3.94 -17.99 -6.93
N GLY A 157 3.45 -19.07 -6.34
CA GLY A 157 2.92 -20.20 -7.09
C GLY A 157 1.77 -19.75 -7.97
N GLY A 158 1.72 -20.26 -9.23
CA GLY A 158 0.57 -20.09 -10.09
C GLY A 158 -0.71 -20.57 -9.38
N ALA A 159 -1.84 -20.14 -9.89
CA ALA A 159 -3.17 -20.34 -9.33
C ALA A 159 -3.44 -21.79 -8.87
N ARG A 160 -2.92 -22.13 -7.69
CA ARG A 160 -3.37 -23.32 -6.98
C ARG A 160 -4.69 -22.95 -6.32
N GLY A 161 -5.78 -23.41 -6.94
CA GLY A 161 -7.13 -23.40 -6.39
C GLY A 161 -7.46 -22.10 -5.64
N GLN A 162 -7.91 -21.06 -6.34
CA GLN A 162 -8.48 -19.92 -5.63
C GLN A 162 -9.53 -20.47 -4.67
N LYS A 163 -9.27 -20.38 -3.34
CA LYS A 163 -10.31 -20.66 -2.35
C LYS A 163 -11.53 -19.86 -2.75
N LEU A 164 -12.64 -20.53 -3.01
CA LEU A 164 -13.89 -19.85 -3.28
C LEU A 164 -14.15 -18.84 -2.17
N PRO A 165 -14.62 -17.62 -2.51
CA PRO A 165 -15.00 -16.66 -1.48
C PRO A 165 -15.99 -17.31 -0.52
N GLU A 166 -15.81 -17.13 0.77
CA GLU A 166 -16.80 -17.51 1.76
C GLU A 166 -18.06 -16.67 1.53
N PHE A 167 -19.21 -17.30 1.54
CA PHE A 167 -20.50 -16.64 1.39
C PHE A 167 -21.41 -17.06 2.56
N MET A 168 -22.36 -16.22 2.87
CA MET A 168 -23.40 -16.51 3.85
C MET A 168 -24.62 -17.08 3.12
N SER A 169 -25.18 -18.18 3.61
CA SER A 169 -26.47 -18.68 3.17
C SER A 169 -27.60 -17.70 3.56
N GLU A 170 -28.78 -17.84 2.94
CA GLU A 170 -29.92 -16.99 3.27
C GLU A 170 -30.28 -17.03 4.77
N ASP A 171 -30.20 -18.22 5.39
CA ASP A 171 -30.50 -18.37 6.82
C ASP A 171 -29.41 -17.73 7.70
N GLU A 172 -28.16 -17.76 7.27
CA GLU A 172 -27.09 -17.05 7.98
C GLU A 172 -27.26 -15.54 7.84
N VAL A 173 -27.67 -15.02 6.68
CA VAL A 173 -27.97 -13.60 6.50
C VAL A 173 -29.11 -13.17 7.41
N LYS A 174 -30.20 -13.95 7.50
CA LYS A 174 -31.33 -13.68 8.40
C LYS A 174 -30.88 -13.59 9.85
N ARG A 175 -30.19 -14.64 10.34
CA ARG A 175 -29.67 -14.69 11.72
C ARG A 175 -28.71 -13.53 12.01
N PHE A 176 -27.88 -13.15 11.02
CA PHE A 176 -26.97 -12.03 11.16
C PHE A 176 -27.71 -10.69 11.27
N LEU A 177 -28.73 -10.49 10.46
CA LEU A 177 -29.57 -9.28 10.53
C LEU A 177 -30.32 -9.18 11.87
N GLU A 178 -30.87 -10.28 12.37
CA GLU A 178 -31.51 -10.32 13.70
C GLU A 178 -30.50 -10.01 14.82
N ALA A 179 -29.30 -10.57 14.73
CA ALA A 179 -28.24 -10.28 15.70
C ALA A 179 -27.82 -8.80 15.69
N ILE A 180 -27.79 -8.14 14.52
CA ILE A 180 -27.49 -6.72 14.39
C ILE A 180 -28.59 -5.85 15.01
N GLU A 181 -29.85 -6.21 14.86
CA GLU A 181 -30.96 -5.45 15.49
C GLU A 181 -30.87 -5.50 17.02
N ASN A 182 -30.50 -6.64 17.56
CA ASN A 182 -30.40 -6.87 19.01
C ASN A 182 -29.02 -6.48 19.58
N ALA A 183 -28.03 -6.13 18.73
CA ALA A 183 -26.69 -5.80 19.17
C ALA A 183 -26.66 -4.48 19.96
N ASP A 184 -25.96 -4.50 21.09
CA ASP A 184 -25.68 -3.30 21.88
C ASP A 184 -24.47 -2.56 21.30
N PHE A 185 -24.75 -1.55 20.50
CA PHE A 185 -23.74 -0.62 20.03
C PHE A 185 -23.59 0.52 21.04
N LYS A 186 -22.46 0.61 21.71
CA LYS A 186 -22.16 1.65 22.71
C LYS A 186 -22.44 3.09 22.24
N SER A 187 -22.32 3.35 20.93
CA SER A 187 -22.62 4.66 20.34
C SER A 187 -23.08 4.50 18.88
N ASN A 188 -23.89 5.47 18.41
CA ASN A 188 -24.33 5.56 17.02
C ASN A 188 -25.02 4.27 16.49
N ALA A 189 -25.77 3.57 17.31
CA ALA A 189 -26.40 2.28 16.99
C ALA A 189 -27.13 2.28 15.65
N ASN A 190 -28.02 3.23 15.43
CA ASN A 190 -28.82 3.33 14.19
C ASN A 190 -27.92 3.53 12.93
N ARG A 191 -26.89 4.37 13.05
CA ARG A 191 -25.94 4.58 11.96
C ARG A 191 -25.17 3.29 11.65
N ASN A 192 -24.72 2.59 12.67
CA ASN A 192 -23.94 1.36 12.49
C ASN A 192 -24.80 0.25 11.88
N ARG A 193 -26.03 0.06 12.35
CA ARG A 193 -27.00 -0.86 11.74
C ARG A 193 -27.29 -0.52 10.29
N LEU A 194 -27.52 0.76 9.98
CA LEU A 194 -27.79 1.22 8.62
C LEU A 194 -26.61 0.94 7.69
N ILE A 195 -25.37 1.22 8.10
CA ILE A 195 -24.18 0.94 7.31
C ILE A 195 -24.08 -0.55 6.98
N ILE A 196 -24.26 -1.42 7.96
CA ILE A 196 -24.19 -2.87 7.77
C ILE A 196 -25.30 -3.34 6.82
N LYS A 197 -26.56 -2.90 7.01
CA LYS A 197 -27.68 -3.23 6.12
C LYS A 197 -27.44 -2.78 4.69
N ILE A 198 -26.98 -1.55 4.49
CA ILE A 198 -26.67 -1.04 3.15
C ILE A 198 -25.63 -1.93 2.47
N ILE A 199 -24.56 -2.34 3.19
CA ILE A 199 -23.53 -3.22 2.62
C ILE A 199 -24.12 -4.58 2.21
N ILE A 200 -24.94 -5.20 3.07
CA ILE A 200 -25.54 -6.50 2.79
C ILE A 200 -26.48 -6.45 1.61
N PHE A 201 -27.41 -5.50 1.57
CA PHE A 201 -28.45 -5.43 0.55
C PHE A 201 -27.96 -4.88 -0.80
N THR A 202 -26.89 -4.10 -0.81
CA THR A 202 -26.43 -3.44 -2.04
C THR A 202 -25.08 -3.93 -2.55
N GLY A 203 -24.35 -4.71 -1.77
CA GLY A 203 -22.99 -5.19 -2.12
C GLY A 203 -21.94 -4.08 -2.27
N ILE A 204 -22.19 -2.88 -1.72
CA ILE A 204 -21.20 -1.81 -1.80
C ILE A 204 -20.04 -2.05 -0.84
N ARG A 205 -18.86 -1.50 -1.17
CA ARG A 205 -17.68 -1.64 -0.30
C ARG A 205 -17.85 -0.83 0.98
N VAL A 206 -17.25 -1.31 2.07
CA VAL A 206 -17.27 -0.59 3.37
C VAL A 206 -16.84 0.87 3.22
N SER A 207 -15.76 1.14 2.47
CA SER A 207 -15.28 2.51 2.24
C SER A 207 -16.27 3.37 1.44
N GLU A 208 -17.05 2.76 0.55
CA GLU A 208 -18.10 3.45 -0.20
C GLU A 208 -19.27 3.78 0.73
N ALA A 209 -19.72 2.81 1.55
CA ALA A 209 -20.77 3.02 2.54
C ALA A 209 -20.42 4.13 3.54
N LEU A 210 -19.18 4.14 4.05
CA LEU A 210 -18.72 5.16 5.00
C LEU A 210 -18.56 6.55 4.38
N SER A 211 -18.47 6.67 3.05
CA SER A 211 -18.36 7.94 2.34
C SER A 211 -19.71 8.51 1.87
N LEU A 212 -20.80 7.76 1.99
CA LEU A 212 -22.12 8.20 1.56
C LEU A 212 -22.57 9.47 2.29
N LYS A 213 -23.19 10.35 1.52
CA LYS A 213 -23.83 11.57 2.00
C LYS A 213 -25.30 11.51 1.65
N ARG A 214 -26.14 12.23 2.39
CA ARG A 214 -27.60 12.31 2.13
C ARG A 214 -27.92 12.67 0.67
N LYS A 215 -27.12 13.55 0.05
CA LYS A 215 -27.29 13.94 -1.36
C LYS A 215 -27.01 12.84 -2.38
N ASP A 216 -26.37 11.74 -1.95
CA ASP A 216 -26.07 10.60 -2.83
C ASP A 216 -27.27 9.64 -2.93
N ILE A 217 -28.30 9.86 -2.11
CA ILE A 217 -29.58 9.13 -2.15
C ILE A 217 -30.57 9.99 -2.94
N ALA A 218 -31.22 9.40 -3.94
CA ALA A 218 -32.23 10.06 -4.76
C ALA A 218 -33.43 9.13 -4.94
N GLU A 219 -34.60 9.73 -5.13
CA GLU A 219 -35.81 9.03 -5.57
C GLU A 219 -35.74 8.79 -7.08
N ASP A 220 -36.17 7.60 -7.52
CA ASP A 220 -36.32 7.22 -8.92
C ASP A 220 -37.60 6.44 -9.09
N GLY A 221 -38.71 7.16 -9.35
CA GLY A 221 -40.05 6.61 -9.34
C GLY A 221 -40.48 6.17 -7.93
N GLU A 222 -40.83 4.90 -7.77
CA GLU A 222 -41.23 4.28 -6.51
C GLU A 222 -40.03 3.74 -5.68
N LEU A 223 -38.81 3.83 -6.23
CA LEU A 223 -37.59 3.27 -5.66
C LEU A 223 -36.65 4.39 -5.19
N TYR A 224 -35.72 4.00 -4.32
CA TYR A 224 -34.59 4.83 -3.97
C TYR A 224 -33.33 4.30 -4.60
N VAL A 225 -32.47 5.19 -5.03
CA VAL A 225 -31.16 4.87 -5.61
C VAL A 225 -30.04 5.53 -4.83
N ILE A 226 -28.96 4.82 -4.69
CA ILE A 226 -27.71 5.35 -4.11
C ILE A 226 -26.68 5.54 -5.23
N ARG A 227 -26.19 6.77 -5.38
CA ARG A 227 -25.09 7.12 -6.28
C ARG A 227 -23.76 6.88 -5.57
N ILE A 228 -22.97 5.94 -6.09
CA ILE A 228 -21.72 5.51 -5.48
C ILE A 228 -20.55 5.94 -6.33
N ARG A 229 -19.56 6.55 -5.68
CA ARG A 229 -18.26 6.85 -6.28
C ARG A 229 -17.25 5.79 -5.88
N GLY A 230 -16.95 4.86 -6.78
CA GLY A 230 -16.05 3.73 -6.54
C GLY A 230 -14.58 3.99 -6.85
N LYS A 231 -13.80 2.90 -6.82
CA LYS A 231 -12.36 2.91 -7.14
C LYS A 231 -12.12 3.43 -8.57
N GLY A 232 -11.15 4.33 -8.73
CA GLY A 232 -10.83 4.93 -10.04
C GLY A 232 -11.78 6.06 -10.44
N ASN A 233 -12.51 6.65 -9.49
CA ASN A 233 -13.50 7.70 -9.74
C ASN A 233 -14.69 7.26 -10.62
N LYS A 234 -14.94 5.93 -10.69
CA LYS A 234 -16.07 5.40 -11.45
C LYS A 234 -17.34 5.55 -10.64
N TYR A 235 -18.39 6.04 -11.31
CA TYR A 235 -19.72 6.16 -10.72
C TYR A 235 -20.55 4.92 -11.05
N ARG A 236 -21.36 4.49 -10.11
CA ARG A 236 -22.42 3.51 -10.31
C ARG A 236 -23.61 3.84 -9.43
N VAL A 237 -24.75 3.30 -9.80
CA VAL A 237 -26.00 3.42 -9.04
C VAL A 237 -26.38 2.04 -8.55
N VAL A 238 -26.89 1.97 -7.33
CA VAL A 238 -27.53 0.78 -6.76
C VAL A 238 -28.91 1.15 -6.28
N MET A 239 -29.86 0.25 -6.43
CA MET A 239 -31.25 0.40 -5.94
C MET A 239 -31.36 -0.11 -4.50
N ILE A 240 -32.24 0.48 -3.72
CA ILE A 240 -32.65 0.09 -2.37
C ILE A 240 -34.16 0.17 -2.21
#